data_aca024a441229e6f83412ae38baa8bb2
#
_entry.id   aca024a441229e6f83412ae38baa8bb2
#
_cell.length_a   1.000
_cell.length_b   1.000
_cell.length_c   1.000
_cell.angle_alpha   90.00
_cell.angle_beta   90.00
_cell.angle_gamma   90.00
#
_symmetry.space_group_name_H-M   'P 1'
#
loop_
_entity.id
_entity.type
_entity.pdbx_description
1 polymer ?
#
loop_
_entity_poly.entity_id
_entity_poly.type
_entity_poly.pdbx_seq_one_letter_code
_entity_poly.pdbx_strand_id
1 'polypeptide(L)'
;MNTETDKSLLKQDARVIGLVGLAHGTSHFYHLILAALFPWLKPAFNLSYAELAMLMTVFFVVSGIGQAMAGFVVDKVGARRVLFFGMSMLGISALLLSTANSYFALMAGALVAGVGNSIFHPADYTILNQRVSKSRLAHGFSVHGISGNIGWAASPLFMTGIASAGSWRLALLCAAVLPMAVLAILFFQRDAIRPDPIVRHAGAQQGGTMDFLKLPSVWMCFAFFFLTALALGGIQAFSSTALTKMYGMSLALATSAYTAYMLASAGGMVLGGFLGAGSRNHDRTVAAAFTVAALLALVLAAAWLPSWSALVLMGLIGFFSGIAGPSRDLMIRAAAPKNATGRVYGVVYSGLDSGLSIGPLIFGFMMDANQPAWVFVGIAIFQFMAIATAVGVGGNTRAAQLKSA
;
A
#
# COMPACT_ATOMS: atom_id res chain seq x y z
N MET A 1 -36.08 18.32 4.73
CA MET A 1 -34.73 18.54 4.15
C MET A 1 -34.87 18.45 2.66
N ASN A 2 -34.51 19.49 1.89
CA ASN A 2 -34.78 19.56 0.45
C ASN A 2 -34.00 18.48 -0.31
N THR A 3 -34.69 17.66 -1.10
CA THR A 3 -34.12 16.59 -1.91
C THR A 3 -33.09 17.11 -2.96
N GLU A 4 -33.19 18.36 -3.37
CA GLU A 4 -32.22 19.01 -4.28
C GLU A 4 -30.90 19.33 -3.58
N THR A 5 -30.93 19.78 -2.31
CA THR A 5 -29.73 20.06 -1.52
C THR A 5 -28.93 18.78 -1.25
N ASP A 6 -29.62 17.67 -0.96
CA ASP A 6 -28.94 16.37 -0.72
C ASP A 6 -28.33 15.80 -2.01
N LYS A 7 -28.97 15.97 -3.17
CA LYS A 7 -28.42 15.60 -4.48
C LYS A 7 -27.19 16.42 -4.86
N SER A 8 -27.17 17.72 -4.53
CA SER A 8 -26.01 18.57 -4.83
C SER A 8 -24.81 18.21 -3.95
N LEU A 9 -25.03 17.95 -2.65
CA LEU A 9 -24.02 17.48 -1.71
C LEU A 9 -23.47 16.09 -2.11
N LEU A 10 -24.34 15.18 -2.55
CA LEU A 10 -23.91 13.87 -3.05
C LEU A 10 -22.96 13.99 -4.25
N LYS A 11 -23.30 14.85 -5.22
CA LYS A 11 -22.44 15.09 -6.40
C LYS A 11 -21.10 15.70 -5.99
N GLN A 12 -21.10 16.64 -5.05
CA GLN A 12 -19.87 17.26 -4.53
C GLN A 12 -18.99 16.23 -3.84
N ASP A 13 -19.55 15.43 -2.92
CA ASP A 13 -18.83 14.39 -2.19
C ASP A 13 -18.24 13.35 -3.15
N ALA A 14 -19.06 12.83 -4.08
CA ALA A 14 -18.61 11.86 -5.09
C ALA A 14 -17.49 12.41 -5.96
N ARG A 15 -17.55 13.70 -6.34
CA ARG A 15 -16.50 14.38 -7.11
C ARG A 15 -15.19 14.46 -6.32
N VAL A 16 -15.23 14.87 -5.07
CA VAL A 16 -14.03 14.97 -4.21
C VAL A 16 -13.44 13.57 -3.98
N ILE A 17 -14.28 12.60 -3.61
CA ILE A 17 -13.86 11.21 -3.38
C ILE A 17 -13.21 10.62 -4.64
N GLY A 18 -13.80 10.85 -5.82
CA GLY A 18 -13.25 10.38 -7.10
C GLY A 18 -11.91 11.01 -7.45
N LEU A 19 -11.76 12.33 -7.25
CA LEU A 19 -10.51 13.06 -7.52
C LEU A 19 -9.38 12.59 -6.59
N VAL A 20 -9.65 12.46 -5.30
CA VAL A 20 -8.67 11.95 -4.32
C VAL A 20 -8.35 10.49 -4.61
N GLY A 21 -9.37 9.65 -4.90
CA GLY A 21 -9.16 8.25 -5.27
C GLY A 21 -8.30 8.08 -6.53
N LEU A 22 -8.50 8.95 -7.55
CA LEU A 22 -7.68 8.93 -8.76
C LEU A 22 -6.21 9.28 -8.47
N ALA A 23 -5.97 10.30 -7.65
CA ALA A 23 -4.62 10.68 -7.23
C ALA A 23 -3.96 9.57 -6.43
N HIS A 24 -4.67 8.98 -5.46
CA HIS A 24 -4.17 7.90 -4.61
C HIS A 24 -3.89 6.61 -5.41
N GLY A 25 -4.78 6.23 -6.33
CA GLY A 25 -4.54 5.10 -7.23
C GLY A 25 -3.29 5.29 -8.09
N THR A 26 -3.03 6.53 -8.54
CA THR A 26 -1.80 6.86 -9.28
C THR A 26 -0.55 6.73 -8.41
N SER A 27 -0.61 7.16 -7.15
CA SER A 27 0.48 6.97 -6.18
C SER A 27 0.81 5.48 -6.00
N HIS A 28 -0.19 4.64 -5.77
CA HIS A 28 0.00 3.20 -5.63
C HIS A 28 0.47 2.51 -6.93
N PHE A 29 0.04 3.00 -8.08
CA PHE A 29 0.59 2.56 -9.37
C PHE A 29 2.11 2.77 -9.40
N TYR A 30 2.59 3.91 -8.90
CA TYR A 30 4.01 4.24 -8.88
C TYR A 30 4.84 3.41 -7.88
N HIS A 31 4.25 2.80 -6.87
CA HIS A 31 4.94 1.86 -6.00
C HIS A 31 5.58 0.70 -6.77
N LEU A 32 5.03 0.31 -7.92
CA LEU A 32 5.40 -0.90 -8.62
C LEU A 32 5.99 -0.69 -10.03
N ILE A 33 6.13 0.56 -10.51
CA ILE A 33 6.66 0.82 -11.85
C ILE A 33 8.07 0.25 -12.05
N LEU A 34 8.92 0.29 -11.01
CA LEU A 34 10.27 -0.28 -11.05
C LEU A 34 10.25 -1.80 -10.90
N ALA A 35 9.51 -2.33 -9.92
CA ALA A 35 9.43 -3.77 -9.66
C ALA A 35 8.93 -4.54 -10.88
N ALA A 36 7.92 -4.01 -11.57
CA ALA A 36 7.38 -4.59 -12.79
C ALA A 36 8.41 -4.66 -13.94
N LEU A 37 9.40 -3.77 -13.92
CA LEU A 37 10.45 -3.69 -14.94
C LEU A 37 11.73 -4.46 -14.59
N PHE A 38 11.82 -5.13 -13.44
CA PHE A 38 12.99 -5.90 -13.02
C PHE A 38 13.51 -6.87 -14.11
N PRO A 39 12.66 -7.59 -14.87
CA PRO A 39 13.12 -8.48 -15.93
C PRO A 39 13.92 -7.78 -17.04
N TRP A 40 13.66 -6.51 -17.31
CA TRP A 40 14.37 -5.70 -18.30
C TRP A 40 15.55 -4.92 -17.71
N LEU A 41 15.39 -4.38 -16.49
CA LEU A 41 16.44 -3.60 -15.82
C LEU A 41 17.62 -4.48 -15.42
N LYS A 42 17.36 -5.72 -14.97
CA LYS A 42 18.40 -6.67 -14.58
C LYS A 42 19.46 -6.86 -15.66
N PRO A 43 19.13 -7.29 -16.88
CA PRO A 43 20.11 -7.46 -17.94
C PRO A 43 20.63 -6.12 -18.50
N ALA A 44 19.81 -5.06 -18.55
CA ALA A 44 20.20 -3.78 -19.12
C ALA A 44 21.32 -3.08 -18.34
N PHE A 45 21.39 -3.30 -17.02
CA PHE A 45 22.37 -2.68 -16.12
C PHE A 45 23.26 -3.72 -15.42
N ASN A 46 23.15 -5.01 -15.77
CA ASN A 46 23.85 -6.12 -15.13
C ASN A 46 23.70 -6.14 -13.60
N LEU A 47 22.47 -6.01 -13.12
CA LEU A 47 22.16 -5.90 -11.69
C LEU A 47 21.81 -7.25 -11.06
N SER A 48 22.16 -7.41 -9.79
CA SER A 48 21.60 -8.44 -8.92
C SER A 48 20.13 -8.13 -8.56
N TYR A 49 19.40 -9.13 -8.04
CA TYR A 49 18.05 -8.89 -7.52
C TYR A 49 18.05 -8.02 -6.26
N ALA A 50 19.11 -8.10 -5.44
CA ALA A 50 19.29 -7.24 -4.29
C ALA A 50 19.48 -5.76 -4.70
N GLU A 51 20.24 -5.48 -5.75
CA GLU A 51 20.39 -4.12 -6.31
C GLU A 51 19.07 -3.59 -6.88
N LEU A 52 18.30 -4.43 -7.56
CA LEU A 52 16.96 -4.06 -8.01
C LEU A 52 16.01 -3.76 -6.83
N ALA A 53 16.05 -4.60 -5.78
CA ALA A 53 15.29 -4.38 -4.57
C ALA A 53 15.68 -3.09 -3.86
N MET A 54 16.96 -2.68 -3.90
CA MET A 54 17.44 -1.43 -3.32
C MET A 54 16.76 -0.20 -3.94
N LEU A 55 16.37 -0.26 -5.23
CA LEU A 55 15.59 0.82 -5.86
C LEU A 55 14.23 1.01 -5.15
N MET A 56 13.57 -0.08 -4.80
CA MET A 56 12.31 -0.03 -4.03
C MET A 56 12.56 0.44 -2.59
N THR A 57 13.65 -0.02 -1.97
CA THR A 57 14.05 0.42 -0.62
C THR A 57 14.24 1.93 -0.57
N VAL A 58 14.97 2.51 -1.52
CA VAL A 58 15.15 3.98 -1.60
C VAL A 58 13.81 4.68 -1.75
N PHE A 59 12.95 4.20 -2.63
CA PHE A 59 11.61 4.76 -2.80
C PHE A 59 10.83 4.76 -1.49
N PHE A 60 10.70 3.62 -0.80
CA PHE A 60 9.88 3.51 0.40
C PHE A 60 10.50 4.18 1.63
N VAL A 61 11.82 4.18 1.79
CA VAL A 61 12.49 4.91 2.88
C VAL A 61 12.28 6.41 2.73
N VAL A 62 12.50 6.95 1.53
CA VAL A 62 12.30 8.37 1.26
C VAL A 62 10.82 8.75 1.40
N SER A 63 9.93 7.90 0.91
CA SER A 63 8.47 8.08 1.08
C SER A 63 8.07 8.07 2.55
N GLY A 64 8.50 7.09 3.33
CA GLY A 64 8.13 6.95 4.75
C GLY A 64 8.65 8.12 5.60
N ILE A 65 9.92 8.53 5.42
CA ILE A 65 10.49 9.70 6.12
C ILE A 65 9.73 10.97 5.70
N GLY A 66 9.56 11.17 4.40
CA GLY A 66 8.85 12.32 3.87
C GLY A 66 7.39 12.38 4.34
N GLN A 67 6.71 11.24 4.44
CA GLN A 67 5.31 11.15 4.91
C GLN A 67 5.16 11.60 6.37
N ALA A 68 6.13 11.26 7.24
CA ALA A 68 6.14 11.75 8.62
C ALA A 68 6.24 13.28 8.69
N MET A 69 6.91 13.91 7.72
CA MET A 69 7.09 15.37 7.65
C MET A 69 5.97 16.07 6.86
N ALA A 70 5.33 15.37 5.93
CA ALA A 70 4.38 15.96 4.99
C ALA A 70 3.14 16.57 5.68
N GLY A 71 2.72 16.05 6.83
CA GLY A 71 1.64 16.64 7.63
C GLY A 71 1.91 18.10 8.01
N PHE A 72 3.13 18.42 8.44
CA PHE A 72 3.53 19.80 8.77
C PHE A 72 3.56 20.70 7.53
N VAL A 73 3.94 20.14 6.37
CA VAL A 73 3.94 20.89 5.10
C VAL A 73 2.50 21.15 4.64
N VAL A 74 1.62 20.15 4.74
CA VAL A 74 0.18 20.28 4.45
C VAL A 74 -0.46 21.38 5.28
N ASP A 75 -0.15 21.43 6.57
CA ASP A 75 -0.68 22.46 7.47
C ASP A 75 -0.23 23.89 7.11
N LYS A 76 0.97 24.05 6.56
CA LYS A 76 1.53 25.37 6.20
C LYS A 76 1.17 25.80 4.77
N VAL A 77 1.24 24.88 3.82
CA VAL A 77 1.15 25.16 2.37
C VAL A 77 -0.24 24.87 1.83
N GLY A 78 -0.99 23.97 2.51
CA GLY A 78 -2.31 23.50 2.13
C GLY A 78 -2.27 22.22 1.29
N ALA A 79 -3.16 21.28 1.61
CA ALA A 79 -3.20 19.93 1.05
C ALA A 79 -3.25 19.90 -0.50
N ARG A 80 -4.02 20.78 -1.13
CA ARG A 80 -4.13 20.85 -2.60
C ARG A 80 -2.78 21.13 -3.29
N ARG A 81 -2.00 22.10 -2.78
CA ARG A 81 -0.70 22.44 -3.39
C ARG A 81 0.30 21.32 -3.21
N VAL A 82 0.26 20.69 -2.05
CA VAL A 82 1.11 19.53 -1.72
C VAL A 82 0.75 18.34 -2.60
N LEU A 83 -0.54 18.08 -2.85
CA LEU A 83 -0.99 17.04 -3.78
C LEU A 83 -0.49 17.29 -5.21
N PHE A 84 -0.58 18.53 -5.71
CA PHE A 84 -0.04 18.91 -7.02
C PHE A 84 1.46 18.69 -7.12
N PHE A 85 2.21 19.05 -6.07
CA PHE A 85 3.64 18.78 -5.99
C PHE A 85 3.94 17.28 -6.10
N GLY A 86 3.25 16.43 -5.33
CA GLY A 86 3.44 14.98 -5.39
C GLY A 86 3.19 14.39 -6.77
N MET A 87 2.07 14.77 -7.40
CA MET A 87 1.75 14.33 -8.77
C MET A 87 2.83 14.76 -9.77
N SER A 88 3.33 15.99 -9.66
CA SER A 88 4.41 16.49 -10.52
C SER A 88 5.69 15.68 -10.32
N MET A 89 6.07 15.40 -9.07
CA MET A 89 7.27 14.62 -8.76
C MET A 89 7.19 13.18 -9.28
N LEU A 90 6.02 12.55 -9.21
CA LEU A 90 5.82 11.22 -9.81
C LEU A 90 6.07 11.26 -11.33
N GLY A 91 5.48 12.22 -12.05
CA GLY A 91 5.71 12.37 -13.48
C GLY A 91 7.17 12.64 -13.84
N ILE A 92 7.82 13.56 -13.12
CA ILE A 92 9.25 13.87 -13.29
C ILE A 92 10.11 12.62 -13.01
N SER A 93 9.79 11.84 -11.98
CA SER A 93 10.54 10.64 -11.65
C SER A 93 10.53 9.62 -12.80
N ALA A 94 9.36 9.38 -13.41
CA ALA A 94 9.25 8.47 -14.54
C ALA A 94 10.02 8.95 -15.78
N LEU A 95 10.04 10.25 -16.04
CA LEU A 95 10.89 10.85 -17.09
C LEU A 95 12.38 10.65 -16.78
N LEU A 96 12.83 10.92 -15.56
CA LEU A 96 14.21 10.68 -15.14
C LEU A 96 14.59 9.21 -15.28
N LEU A 97 13.72 8.30 -14.81
CA LEU A 97 13.94 6.86 -14.93
C LEU A 97 14.01 6.41 -16.40
N SER A 98 13.20 6.98 -17.29
CA SER A 98 13.18 6.61 -18.72
C SER A 98 14.49 6.96 -19.44
N THR A 99 15.21 7.98 -18.98
CA THR A 99 16.48 8.43 -19.53
C THR A 99 17.69 7.87 -18.78
N ALA A 100 17.49 7.05 -17.75
CA ALA A 100 18.57 6.51 -16.94
C ALA A 100 19.53 5.66 -17.77
N ASN A 101 20.82 5.90 -17.59
CA ASN A 101 21.92 5.18 -18.25
C ASN A 101 22.89 4.53 -17.25
N SER A 102 22.61 4.63 -15.96
CA SER A 102 23.37 4.03 -14.87
C SER A 102 22.48 3.64 -13.70
N TYR A 103 22.98 2.76 -12.83
CA TYR A 103 22.29 2.37 -11.61
C TYR A 103 22.02 3.59 -10.69
N PHE A 104 22.98 4.50 -10.57
CA PHE A 104 22.81 5.73 -9.78
C PHE A 104 21.71 6.65 -10.34
N ALA A 105 21.53 6.69 -11.66
CA ALA A 105 20.43 7.43 -12.28
C ALA A 105 19.07 6.78 -11.96
N LEU A 106 19.00 5.44 -11.93
CA LEU A 106 17.79 4.74 -11.45
C LEU A 106 17.52 5.04 -9.98
N MET A 107 18.55 5.04 -9.12
CA MET A 107 18.42 5.40 -7.70
C MET A 107 17.91 6.84 -7.52
N ALA A 108 18.44 7.79 -8.30
CA ALA A 108 17.97 9.18 -8.27
C ALA A 108 16.49 9.30 -8.69
N GLY A 109 16.09 8.58 -9.73
CA GLY A 109 14.68 8.52 -10.15
C GLY A 109 13.77 7.90 -9.08
N ALA A 110 14.22 6.82 -8.42
CA ALA A 110 13.50 6.19 -7.31
C ALA A 110 13.36 7.13 -6.11
N LEU A 111 14.41 7.89 -5.79
CA LEU A 111 14.38 8.93 -4.74
C LEU A 111 13.33 10.01 -5.05
N VAL A 112 13.33 10.54 -6.27
CA VAL A 112 12.34 11.56 -6.69
C VAL A 112 10.92 10.99 -6.64
N ALA A 113 10.73 9.73 -7.03
CA ALA A 113 9.45 9.04 -6.91
C ALA A 113 9.02 8.93 -5.44
N GLY A 114 9.94 8.57 -4.53
CA GLY A 114 9.69 8.49 -3.08
C GLY A 114 9.29 9.83 -2.49
N VAL A 115 9.97 10.93 -2.87
CA VAL A 115 9.58 12.30 -2.48
C VAL A 115 8.16 12.61 -2.98
N GLY A 116 7.85 12.28 -4.23
CA GLY A 116 6.51 12.47 -4.79
C GLY A 116 5.44 11.66 -4.05
N ASN A 117 5.77 10.42 -3.68
CA ASN A 117 4.85 9.52 -2.99
C ASN A 117 4.55 9.94 -1.54
N SER A 118 5.49 10.57 -0.88
CA SER A 118 5.45 10.87 0.57
C SER A 118 4.27 11.72 1.02
N ILE A 119 3.63 12.43 0.11
CA ILE A 119 2.63 13.45 0.46
C ILE A 119 1.18 12.96 0.41
N PHE A 120 0.90 11.81 -0.23
CA PHE A 120 -0.48 11.46 -0.59
C PHE A 120 -1.35 11.24 0.64
N HIS A 121 -0.97 10.36 1.58
CA HIS A 121 -1.82 10.11 2.75
C HIS A 121 -2.14 11.38 3.55
N PRO A 122 -1.16 12.24 3.93
CA PRO A 122 -1.47 13.48 4.64
C PRO A 122 -2.35 14.45 3.84
N ALA A 123 -2.11 14.59 2.53
CA ALA A 123 -2.89 15.49 1.69
C ALA A 123 -4.30 14.94 1.44
N ASP A 124 -4.41 13.65 1.07
CA ASP A 124 -5.66 12.98 0.73
C ASP A 124 -6.63 12.96 1.92
N TYR A 125 -6.16 12.52 3.08
CA TYR A 125 -6.99 12.50 4.29
C TYR A 125 -7.40 13.91 4.73
N THR A 126 -6.55 14.91 4.56
CA THR A 126 -6.92 16.31 4.85
C THR A 126 -8.04 16.77 3.92
N ILE A 127 -7.95 16.52 2.61
CA ILE A 127 -8.98 16.89 1.65
C ILE A 127 -10.28 16.15 1.94
N LEU A 128 -10.23 14.82 2.13
CA LEU A 128 -11.42 14.02 2.43
C LEU A 128 -12.12 14.50 3.70
N ASN A 129 -11.39 14.71 4.80
CA ASN A 129 -11.96 15.15 6.08
C ASN A 129 -12.59 16.55 6.02
N GLN A 130 -12.08 17.45 5.17
CA GLN A 130 -12.56 18.81 5.08
C GLN A 130 -13.63 19.03 4.01
N ARG A 131 -13.65 18.22 2.95
CA ARG A 131 -14.50 18.45 1.79
C ARG A 131 -15.64 17.45 1.63
N VAL A 132 -15.57 16.28 2.29
CA VAL A 132 -16.60 15.26 2.24
C VAL A 132 -17.49 15.34 3.48
N SER A 133 -18.80 15.22 3.30
CA SER A 133 -19.76 15.24 4.39
C SER A 133 -19.50 14.08 5.37
N LYS A 134 -19.74 14.32 6.67
CA LYS A 134 -19.52 13.32 7.72
C LYS A 134 -20.28 12.00 7.48
N SER A 135 -21.45 12.05 6.87
CA SER A 135 -22.27 10.89 6.55
C SER A 135 -21.66 9.99 5.46
N ARG A 136 -20.80 10.55 4.58
CA ARG A 136 -20.17 9.83 3.45
C ARG A 136 -18.65 9.68 3.59
N LEU A 137 -18.08 10.17 4.67
CA LEU A 137 -16.62 10.12 4.88
C LEU A 137 -16.09 8.68 4.93
N ALA A 138 -16.82 7.74 5.53
CA ALA A 138 -16.47 6.33 5.53
C ALA A 138 -16.40 5.74 4.11
N HIS A 139 -17.33 6.14 3.22
CA HIS A 139 -17.28 5.76 1.81
C HIS A 139 -16.05 6.37 1.11
N GLY A 140 -15.69 7.61 1.46
CA GLY A 140 -14.48 8.26 0.97
C GLY A 140 -13.21 7.46 1.31
N PHE A 141 -13.07 7.00 2.54
CA PHE A 141 -11.94 6.16 2.96
C PHE A 141 -11.95 4.78 2.29
N SER A 142 -13.13 4.19 2.08
CA SER A 142 -13.24 2.92 1.34
C SER A 142 -12.79 3.05 -0.11
N VAL A 143 -13.26 4.09 -0.82
CA VAL A 143 -12.86 4.36 -2.21
C VAL A 143 -11.36 4.66 -2.30
N HIS A 144 -10.81 5.41 -1.34
CA HIS A 144 -9.38 5.66 -1.23
C HIS A 144 -8.59 4.34 -1.13
N GLY A 145 -8.95 3.42 -0.23
CA GLY A 145 -8.30 2.11 -0.13
C GLY A 145 -8.44 1.24 -1.39
N ILE A 146 -9.64 1.20 -1.98
CA ILE A 146 -9.90 0.44 -3.22
C ILE A 146 -9.08 1.00 -4.38
N SER A 147 -8.99 2.32 -4.52
CA SER A 147 -8.22 2.96 -5.60
C SER A 147 -6.72 2.62 -5.51
N GLY A 148 -6.17 2.52 -4.29
CA GLY A 148 -4.81 2.05 -4.06
C GLY A 148 -4.60 0.61 -4.56
N ASN A 149 -5.50 -0.31 -4.21
CA ASN A 149 -5.43 -1.70 -4.70
C ASN A 149 -5.54 -1.80 -6.23
N ILE A 150 -6.39 -0.98 -6.85
CA ILE A 150 -6.48 -0.90 -8.32
C ILE A 150 -5.16 -0.40 -8.92
N GLY A 151 -4.54 0.62 -8.32
CA GLY A 151 -3.23 1.12 -8.73
C GLY A 151 -2.16 0.02 -8.71
N TRP A 152 -2.08 -0.73 -7.62
CA TRP A 152 -1.17 -1.87 -7.49
C TRP A 152 -1.46 -2.99 -8.50
N ALA A 153 -2.72 -3.28 -8.77
CA ALA A 153 -3.09 -4.31 -9.74
C ALA A 153 -2.79 -3.89 -11.19
N ALA A 154 -3.03 -2.62 -11.53
CA ALA A 154 -2.87 -2.10 -12.87
C ALA A 154 -1.39 -1.90 -13.27
N SER A 155 -0.53 -1.50 -12.32
CA SER A 155 0.85 -1.13 -12.62
C SER A 155 1.66 -2.24 -13.31
N PRO A 156 1.74 -3.47 -12.80
CA PRO A 156 2.53 -4.50 -13.47
C PRO A 156 1.99 -4.86 -14.86
N LEU A 157 0.67 -4.93 -15.05
CA LEU A 157 0.08 -5.21 -16.36
C LEU A 157 0.43 -4.13 -17.38
N PHE A 158 0.30 -2.87 -16.99
CA PHE A 158 0.62 -1.73 -17.84
C PHE A 158 2.11 -1.71 -18.19
N MET A 159 2.98 -1.81 -17.17
CA MET A 159 4.41 -1.70 -17.36
C MET A 159 4.97 -2.88 -18.17
N THR A 160 4.61 -4.12 -17.81
CA THR A 160 5.09 -5.30 -18.53
C THR A 160 4.53 -5.39 -19.94
N GLY A 161 3.26 -5.02 -20.14
CA GLY A 161 2.60 -5.00 -21.44
C GLY A 161 3.32 -4.07 -22.42
N ILE A 162 3.58 -2.82 -22.02
CA ILE A 162 4.28 -1.86 -22.89
C ILE A 162 5.76 -2.24 -23.06
N ALA A 163 6.43 -2.67 -21.97
CA ALA A 163 7.84 -3.07 -22.06
C ALA A 163 8.05 -4.27 -23.00
N SER A 164 7.12 -5.23 -23.01
CA SER A 164 7.15 -6.39 -23.91
C SER A 164 6.88 -6.02 -25.38
N ALA A 165 6.02 -5.04 -25.63
CA ALA A 165 5.69 -4.59 -26.98
C ALA A 165 6.71 -3.60 -27.57
N GLY A 166 7.51 -2.95 -26.70
CA GLY A 166 8.47 -1.93 -27.12
C GLY A 166 9.75 -1.95 -26.28
N SER A 167 9.78 -1.18 -25.21
CA SER A 167 10.93 -1.14 -24.32
C SER A 167 10.53 -0.69 -22.90
N TRP A 168 11.38 -0.99 -21.91
CA TRP A 168 11.19 -0.51 -20.56
C TRP A 168 11.22 1.03 -20.46
N ARG A 169 11.98 1.69 -21.34
CA ARG A 169 12.01 3.16 -21.42
C ARG A 169 10.67 3.72 -21.91
N LEU A 170 10.09 3.09 -22.94
CA LEU A 170 8.77 3.46 -23.43
C LEU A 170 7.69 3.26 -22.35
N ALA A 171 7.76 2.18 -21.58
CA ALA A 171 6.83 1.94 -20.48
C ALA A 171 6.88 3.06 -19.43
N LEU A 172 8.08 3.54 -19.07
CA LEU A 172 8.27 4.67 -18.15
C LEU A 172 7.79 6.00 -18.74
N LEU A 173 8.03 6.26 -20.03
CA LEU A 173 7.48 7.45 -20.71
C LEU A 173 5.94 7.45 -20.70
N CYS A 174 5.33 6.30 -21.02
CA CYS A 174 3.87 6.16 -20.92
C CYS A 174 3.37 6.29 -19.47
N ALA A 175 4.12 5.75 -18.48
CA ALA A 175 3.78 5.91 -17.08
C ALA A 175 3.83 7.39 -16.64
N ALA A 176 4.72 8.21 -17.18
CA ALA A 176 4.80 9.64 -16.87
C ALA A 176 3.53 10.41 -17.30
N VAL A 177 2.84 9.94 -18.34
CA VAL A 177 1.60 10.57 -18.83
C VAL A 177 0.49 10.47 -17.78
N LEU A 178 0.43 9.38 -17.01
CA LEU A 178 -0.64 9.13 -16.03
C LEU A 178 -0.71 10.22 -14.95
N PRO A 179 0.34 10.51 -14.16
CA PRO A 179 0.27 11.57 -13.14
C PRO A 179 0.12 12.96 -13.76
N MET A 180 0.62 13.21 -14.98
CA MET A 180 0.43 14.48 -15.66
C MET A 180 -1.03 14.68 -16.07
N ALA A 181 -1.68 13.64 -16.61
CA ALA A 181 -3.10 13.67 -16.93
C ALA A 181 -3.96 13.88 -15.67
N VAL A 182 -3.64 13.13 -14.59
CA VAL A 182 -4.34 13.29 -13.30
C VAL A 182 -4.10 14.70 -12.73
N LEU A 183 -2.87 15.21 -12.78
CA LEU A 183 -2.57 16.59 -12.36
C LEU A 183 -3.38 17.63 -13.14
N ALA A 184 -3.52 17.45 -14.46
CA ALA A 184 -4.36 18.32 -15.28
C ALA A 184 -5.84 18.25 -14.84
N ILE A 185 -6.39 17.05 -14.62
CA ILE A 185 -7.75 16.87 -14.10
C ILE A 185 -7.90 17.59 -12.75
N LEU A 186 -6.98 17.36 -11.81
CA LEU A 186 -6.99 18.01 -10.49
C LEU A 186 -6.88 19.55 -10.60
N PHE A 187 -6.10 20.05 -11.54
CA PHE A 187 -5.94 21.49 -11.78
C PHE A 187 -7.23 22.11 -12.29
N PHE A 188 -7.90 21.50 -13.27
CA PHE A 188 -9.20 21.98 -13.76
C PHE A 188 -10.32 21.83 -12.73
N GLN A 189 -10.15 20.89 -11.78
CA GLN A 189 -11.12 20.63 -10.71
C GLN A 189 -10.65 21.19 -9.34
N ARG A 190 -9.67 22.10 -9.35
CA ARG A 190 -8.96 22.57 -8.14
C ARG A 190 -9.85 23.16 -7.05
N ASP A 191 -11.01 23.71 -7.41
CA ASP A 191 -11.92 24.30 -6.43
C ASP A 191 -12.70 23.24 -5.64
N ALA A 192 -12.93 22.06 -6.24
CA ALA A 192 -13.56 20.94 -5.55
C ALA A 192 -12.68 20.40 -4.38
N ILE A 193 -11.35 20.39 -4.57
CA ILE A 193 -10.37 19.89 -3.61
C ILE A 193 -9.64 21.00 -2.85
N ARG A 194 -10.18 22.23 -2.83
CA ARG A 194 -9.60 23.34 -2.06
C ARG A 194 -9.99 23.19 -0.58
N PRO A 195 -9.04 22.89 0.32
CA PRO A 195 -9.33 22.85 1.74
C PRO A 195 -9.75 24.23 2.23
N ASP A 196 -10.65 24.27 3.21
CA ASP A 196 -10.94 25.50 3.93
C ASP A 196 -9.71 25.88 4.77
N PRO A 197 -9.49 27.19 5.04
CA PRO A 197 -8.44 27.61 5.95
C PRO A 197 -8.62 26.91 7.31
N ILE A 198 -7.57 26.26 7.81
CA ILE A 198 -7.62 25.62 9.13
C ILE A 198 -7.79 26.71 10.17
N VAL A 199 -9.00 26.87 10.71
CA VAL A 199 -9.23 27.65 11.91
C VAL A 199 -8.57 26.87 13.05
N ARG A 200 -7.36 27.26 13.43
CA ARG A 200 -6.71 26.73 14.62
C ARG A 200 -7.56 27.18 15.81
N HIS A 201 -8.35 26.31 16.37
CA HIS A 201 -8.90 26.53 17.69
C HIS A 201 -7.74 26.58 18.67
N ALA A 202 -7.41 27.78 19.11
CA ALA A 202 -6.51 28.01 20.24
C ALA A 202 -7.15 27.34 21.46
N GLY A 203 -6.76 26.12 21.80
CA GLY A 203 -7.34 25.35 22.90
C GLY A 203 -7.38 23.84 22.68
N ALA A 204 -7.03 23.31 21.50
CA ALA A 204 -6.78 21.88 21.37
C ALA A 204 -5.56 21.55 22.25
N GLN A 205 -5.83 21.01 23.45
CA GLN A 205 -4.81 20.55 24.38
C GLN A 205 -3.79 19.70 23.58
N GLN A 206 -2.58 20.21 23.46
CA GLN A 206 -1.41 19.43 23.13
C GLN A 206 -1.24 18.39 24.25
N GLY A 207 -1.98 17.31 24.16
CA GLY A 207 -1.73 16.13 24.96
C GLY A 207 -0.35 15.59 24.56
N GLY A 208 0.67 16.21 25.12
CA GLY A 208 2.07 16.08 24.73
C GLY A 208 2.77 14.88 25.30
N THR A 209 2.13 13.78 25.58
CA THR A 209 2.89 12.64 26.11
C THR A 209 3.02 11.56 25.08
N MET A 210 4.27 11.15 24.83
CA MET A 210 4.66 9.95 24.08
C MET A 210 4.34 8.67 24.89
N ASP A 211 3.46 8.75 25.90
CA ASP A 211 3.17 7.62 26.80
C ASP A 211 2.52 6.44 26.06
N PHE A 212 1.83 6.69 24.94
CA PHE A 212 1.29 5.63 24.10
C PHE A 212 2.39 4.71 23.53
N LEU A 213 3.63 5.19 23.38
CA LEU A 213 4.78 4.36 22.96
C LEU A 213 5.23 3.36 24.02
N LYS A 214 4.80 3.52 25.26
CA LYS A 214 5.05 2.55 26.34
C LYS A 214 4.06 1.38 26.32
N LEU A 215 3.01 1.46 25.50
CA LEU A 215 1.98 0.41 25.41
C LEU A 215 2.46 -0.74 24.52
N PRO A 216 2.61 -1.97 25.05
CA PRO A 216 3.00 -3.13 24.26
C PRO A 216 2.08 -3.39 23.07
N SER A 217 0.76 -3.10 23.21
CA SER A 217 -0.23 -3.27 22.15
C SER A 217 0.08 -2.42 20.91
N VAL A 218 0.65 -1.22 21.07
CA VAL A 218 1.03 -0.35 19.95
C VAL A 218 2.18 -0.97 19.15
N TRP A 219 3.21 -1.48 19.84
CA TRP A 219 4.34 -2.16 19.19
C TRP A 219 3.97 -3.50 18.58
N MET A 220 3.00 -4.21 19.16
CA MET A 220 2.48 -5.44 18.56
C MET A 220 1.70 -5.14 17.28
N CYS A 221 0.91 -4.05 17.25
CA CYS A 221 0.27 -3.57 16.03
C CYS A 221 1.32 -3.13 14.98
N PHE A 222 2.36 -2.39 15.37
CA PHE A 222 3.48 -2.05 14.50
C PHE A 222 4.13 -3.30 13.91
N ALA A 223 4.51 -4.27 14.76
CA ALA A 223 5.12 -5.53 14.33
C ALA A 223 4.21 -6.31 13.39
N PHE A 224 2.90 -6.32 13.63
CA PHE A 224 1.93 -6.92 12.71
C PHE A 224 1.99 -6.29 11.32
N PHE A 225 1.97 -4.94 11.24
CA PHE A 225 2.06 -4.23 9.97
C PHE A 225 3.41 -4.44 9.29
N PHE A 226 4.48 -4.40 10.05
CA PHE A 226 5.83 -4.67 9.56
C PHE A 226 5.94 -6.05 8.93
N LEU A 227 5.49 -7.10 9.63
CA LEU A 227 5.56 -8.48 9.15
C LEU A 227 4.66 -8.72 7.92
N THR A 228 3.45 -8.16 7.93
CA THR A 228 2.55 -8.27 6.77
C THR A 228 3.08 -7.50 5.57
N ALA A 229 3.75 -6.38 5.79
CA ALA A 229 4.39 -5.60 4.75
C ALA A 229 5.66 -6.26 4.20
N LEU A 230 6.44 -6.96 5.04
CA LEU A 230 7.52 -7.82 4.54
C LEU A 230 6.99 -8.85 3.54
N ALA A 231 5.93 -9.59 3.90
CA ALA A 231 5.30 -10.56 3.01
C ALA A 231 4.78 -9.90 1.72
N LEU A 232 4.09 -8.77 1.84
CA LEU A 232 3.56 -8.02 0.70
C LEU A 232 4.69 -7.52 -0.23
N GLY A 233 5.80 -7.04 0.32
CA GLY A 233 6.97 -6.60 -0.44
C GLY A 233 7.55 -7.73 -1.30
N GLY A 234 7.60 -8.96 -0.79
CA GLY A 234 7.99 -10.14 -1.56
C GLY A 234 7.02 -10.45 -2.70
N ILE A 235 5.72 -10.39 -2.43
CA ILE A 235 4.68 -10.59 -3.44
C ILE A 235 4.81 -9.52 -4.54
N GLN A 236 4.93 -8.25 -4.16
CA GLN A 236 4.98 -7.12 -5.09
C GLN A 236 6.25 -7.12 -5.95
N ALA A 237 7.40 -7.41 -5.36
CA ALA A 237 8.68 -7.31 -6.05
C ALA A 237 9.02 -8.57 -6.86
N PHE A 238 8.74 -9.74 -6.33
CA PHE A 238 9.34 -10.97 -6.86
C PHE A 238 8.38 -12.10 -7.19
N SER A 239 7.08 -12.03 -6.84
CA SER A 239 6.17 -13.14 -7.12
C SER A 239 6.12 -13.51 -8.61
N SER A 240 6.00 -12.53 -9.50
CA SER A 240 5.97 -12.78 -10.96
C SER A 240 7.28 -13.43 -11.45
N THR A 241 8.43 -12.92 -11.03
CA THR A 241 9.75 -13.48 -11.40
C THR A 241 9.95 -14.87 -10.81
N ALA A 242 9.53 -15.10 -9.56
CA ALA A 242 9.63 -16.41 -8.93
C ALA A 242 8.74 -17.45 -9.63
N LEU A 243 7.49 -17.09 -9.97
CA LEU A 243 6.58 -17.96 -10.71
C LEU A 243 7.11 -18.31 -12.10
N THR A 244 7.71 -17.35 -12.81
CA THR A 244 8.34 -17.61 -14.10
C THR A 244 9.48 -18.64 -13.96
N LYS A 245 10.32 -18.52 -12.92
CA LYS A 245 11.43 -19.44 -12.68
C LYS A 245 10.97 -20.83 -12.21
N MET A 246 9.98 -20.89 -11.34
CA MET A 246 9.52 -22.15 -10.70
C MET A 246 8.62 -22.97 -11.60
N TYR A 247 7.70 -22.32 -12.30
CA TYR A 247 6.63 -22.96 -13.06
C TYR A 247 6.85 -22.89 -14.60
N GLY A 248 7.90 -22.24 -15.05
CA GLY A 248 8.13 -22.01 -16.49
C GLY A 248 7.05 -21.14 -17.15
N MET A 249 6.32 -20.36 -16.38
CA MET A 249 5.25 -19.50 -16.86
C MET A 249 5.80 -18.36 -17.70
N SER A 250 5.03 -17.92 -18.71
CA SER A 250 5.34 -16.65 -19.36
C SER A 250 5.23 -15.50 -18.37
N LEU A 251 6.01 -14.43 -18.56
CA LEU A 251 5.96 -13.26 -17.71
C LEU A 251 4.55 -12.64 -17.67
N ALA A 252 3.83 -12.65 -18.79
CA ALA A 252 2.46 -12.14 -18.86
C ALA A 252 1.51 -12.92 -17.94
N LEU A 253 1.60 -14.27 -17.93
CA LEU A 253 0.77 -15.11 -17.08
C LEU A 253 1.15 -14.95 -15.60
N ALA A 254 2.44 -14.87 -15.27
CA ALA A 254 2.93 -14.63 -13.93
C ALA A 254 2.51 -13.25 -13.38
N THR A 255 2.53 -12.21 -14.22
CA THR A 255 2.03 -10.88 -13.89
C THR A 255 0.52 -10.88 -13.68
N SER A 256 -0.23 -11.66 -14.48
CA SER A 256 -1.67 -11.84 -14.29
C SER A 256 -2.00 -12.55 -12.97
N ALA A 257 -1.15 -13.49 -12.52
CA ALA A 257 -1.29 -14.14 -11.22
C ALA A 257 -1.12 -13.14 -10.06
N TYR A 258 -0.16 -12.21 -10.16
CA TYR A 258 -0.05 -11.11 -9.21
C TYR A 258 -1.29 -10.20 -9.22
N THR A 259 -1.80 -9.85 -10.40
CA THR A 259 -3.02 -9.02 -10.52
C THR A 259 -4.22 -9.75 -9.91
N ALA A 260 -4.35 -11.05 -10.13
CA ALA A 260 -5.39 -11.88 -9.50
C ALA A 260 -5.29 -11.83 -7.97
N TYR A 261 -4.07 -11.88 -7.41
CA TYR A 261 -3.85 -11.69 -5.97
C TYR A 261 -4.41 -10.33 -5.50
N MET A 262 -4.09 -9.23 -6.17
CA MET A 262 -4.51 -7.88 -5.77
C MET A 262 -6.04 -7.69 -5.87
N LEU A 263 -6.64 -8.13 -6.96
CA LEU A 263 -8.09 -8.01 -7.16
C LEU A 263 -8.88 -8.92 -6.20
N ALA A 264 -8.41 -10.14 -6.00
CA ALA A 264 -9.03 -11.06 -5.04
C ALA A 264 -8.87 -10.55 -3.60
N SER A 265 -7.74 -9.90 -3.25
CA SER A 265 -7.54 -9.23 -1.96
C SER A 265 -8.58 -8.13 -1.73
N ALA A 266 -8.87 -7.31 -2.75
CA ALA A 266 -9.93 -6.31 -2.66
C ALA A 266 -11.30 -6.95 -2.40
N GLY A 267 -11.63 -8.06 -3.11
CA GLY A 267 -12.84 -8.85 -2.84
C GLY A 267 -12.88 -9.44 -1.42
N GLY A 268 -11.73 -9.95 -0.96
CA GLY A 268 -11.56 -10.43 0.42
C GLY A 268 -11.79 -9.35 1.46
N MET A 269 -11.34 -8.12 1.22
CA MET A 269 -11.59 -6.97 2.10
C MET A 269 -13.08 -6.65 2.23
N VAL A 270 -13.85 -6.75 1.15
CA VAL A 270 -15.30 -6.55 1.20
C VAL A 270 -15.95 -7.60 2.12
N LEU A 271 -15.65 -8.88 1.91
CA LEU A 271 -16.17 -9.96 2.77
C LEU A 271 -15.69 -9.80 4.22
N GLY A 272 -14.41 -9.47 4.42
CA GLY A 272 -13.81 -9.21 5.73
C GLY A 272 -14.49 -8.07 6.48
N GLY A 273 -15.00 -7.05 5.78
CA GLY A 273 -15.79 -5.97 6.35
C GLY A 273 -17.09 -6.47 6.98
N PHE A 274 -17.85 -7.34 6.29
CA PHE A 274 -19.07 -7.95 6.83
C PHE A 274 -18.75 -8.88 8.00
N LEU A 275 -17.71 -9.70 7.91
CA LEU A 275 -17.29 -10.60 8.99
C LEU A 275 -16.82 -9.81 10.23
N GLY A 276 -16.07 -8.72 10.03
CA GLY A 276 -15.58 -7.86 11.09
C GLY A 276 -16.71 -7.13 11.82
N ALA A 277 -17.74 -6.67 11.11
CA ALA A 277 -18.89 -6.00 11.71
C ALA A 277 -19.69 -6.90 12.66
N GLY A 278 -19.74 -8.22 12.37
CA GLY A 278 -20.45 -9.21 13.19
C GLY A 278 -19.62 -9.90 14.26
N SER A 279 -18.30 -9.75 14.26
CA SER A 279 -17.36 -10.47 15.14
C SER A 279 -16.86 -9.62 16.29
N ARG A 280 -16.75 -10.23 17.48
CA ARG A 280 -16.00 -9.67 18.63
C ARG A 280 -14.57 -10.21 18.73
N ASN A 281 -14.20 -11.20 17.90
CA ASN A 281 -12.91 -11.91 17.95
C ASN A 281 -12.10 -11.61 16.67
N HIS A 282 -11.71 -10.36 16.48
CA HIS A 282 -10.97 -9.91 15.29
C HIS A 282 -9.62 -10.63 15.14
N ASP A 283 -8.94 -10.93 16.24
CA ASP A 283 -7.70 -11.71 16.29
C ASP A 283 -7.86 -13.12 15.69
N ARG A 284 -8.97 -13.80 15.98
CA ARG A 284 -9.26 -15.13 15.40
C ARG A 284 -9.54 -15.05 13.90
N THR A 285 -10.28 -14.04 13.45
CA THR A 285 -10.53 -13.82 12.02
C THR A 285 -9.23 -13.61 11.25
N VAL A 286 -8.34 -12.77 11.78
CA VAL A 286 -7.00 -12.54 11.21
C VAL A 286 -6.18 -13.82 11.21
N ALA A 287 -6.13 -14.55 12.34
CA ALA A 287 -5.36 -15.79 12.46
C ALA A 287 -5.86 -16.85 11.47
N ALA A 288 -7.16 -17.08 11.37
CA ALA A 288 -7.72 -18.06 10.44
C ALA A 288 -7.41 -17.69 8.98
N ALA A 289 -7.66 -16.44 8.58
CA ALA A 289 -7.44 -15.99 7.23
C ALA A 289 -5.95 -16.08 6.82
N PHE A 290 -5.04 -15.61 7.67
CA PHE A 290 -3.61 -15.69 7.39
C PHE A 290 -3.05 -17.11 7.45
N THR A 291 -3.60 -17.99 8.29
CA THR A 291 -3.21 -19.41 8.28
C THR A 291 -3.52 -20.03 6.93
N VAL A 292 -4.73 -19.81 6.39
CA VAL A 292 -5.08 -20.34 5.07
C VAL A 292 -4.18 -19.73 3.99
N ALA A 293 -3.97 -18.42 4.00
CA ALA A 293 -3.11 -17.75 3.02
C ALA A 293 -1.66 -18.28 3.08
N ALA A 294 -1.10 -18.47 4.28
CA ALA A 294 0.25 -19.01 4.48
C ALA A 294 0.37 -20.46 4.00
N LEU A 295 -0.61 -21.32 4.31
CA LEU A 295 -0.61 -22.71 3.82
C LEU A 295 -0.70 -22.75 2.28
N LEU A 296 -1.54 -21.93 1.66
CA LEU A 296 -1.61 -21.82 0.20
C LEU A 296 -0.29 -21.32 -0.41
N ALA A 297 0.41 -20.40 0.26
CA ALA A 297 1.73 -19.95 -0.17
C ALA A 297 2.77 -21.09 -0.11
N LEU A 298 2.71 -21.96 0.92
CA LEU A 298 3.57 -23.15 1.01
C LEU A 298 3.24 -24.18 -0.09
N VAL A 299 1.96 -24.39 -0.41
CA VAL A 299 1.54 -25.23 -1.55
C VAL A 299 2.11 -24.65 -2.86
N LEU A 300 2.05 -23.34 -3.03
CA LEU A 300 2.63 -22.67 -4.21
C LEU A 300 4.15 -22.82 -4.25
N ALA A 301 4.83 -22.72 -3.10
CA ALA A 301 6.28 -22.90 -2.99
C ALA A 301 6.74 -24.32 -3.37
N ALA A 302 5.92 -25.33 -3.08
CA ALA A 302 6.24 -26.73 -3.39
C ALA A 302 6.28 -27.06 -4.88
N ALA A 303 5.64 -26.26 -5.73
CA ALA A 303 5.59 -26.41 -7.19
C ALA A 303 5.13 -27.79 -7.70
N TRP A 304 4.31 -28.50 -6.92
CA TRP A 304 3.81 -29.83 -7.29
C TRP A 304 2.62 -29.79 -8.26
N LEU A 305 1.95 -28.66 -8.33
CA LEU A 305 0.77 -28.46 -9.16
C LEU A 305 1.14 -27.89 -10.53
N PRO A 306 0.31 -28.11 -11.56
CA PRO A 306 0.58 -27.55 -12.88
C PRO A 306 0.56 -26.02 -12.86
N SER A 307 1.25 -25.39 -13.83
CA SER A 307 1.49 -23.94 -13.86
C SER A 307 0.24 -23.08 -13.82
N TRP A 308 -0.88 -23.53 -14.39
CA TRP A 308 -2.16 -22.78 -14.34
C TRP A 308 -2.70 -22.62 -12.91
N SER A 309 -2.38 -23.58 -12.00
CA SER A 309 -2.81 -23.49 -10.60
C SER A 309 -2.20 -22.31 -9.85
N ALA A 310 -1.05 -21.81 -10.30
CA ALA A 310 -0.41 -20.66 -9.67
C ALA A 310 -1.30 -19.41 -9.73
N LEU A 311 -2.06 -19.19 -10.80
CA LEU A 311 -3.01 -18.09 -10.91
C LEU A 311 -4.12 -18.21 -9.86
N VAL A 312 -4.67 -19.41 -9.69
CA VAL A 312 -5.75 -19.67 -8.72
C VAL A 312 -5.23 -19.55 -7.29
N LEU A 313 -4.06 -20.14 -7.01
CA LEU A 313 -3.43 -20.08 -5.68
C LEU A 313 -3.10 -18.63 -5.30
N MET A 314 -2.53 -17.85 -6.20
CA MET A 314 -2.26 -16.42 -5.96
C MET A 314 -3.56 -15.65 -5.68
N GLY A 315 -4.62 -15.91 -6.44
CA GLY A 315 -5.94 -15.32 -6.17
C GLY A 315 -6.47 -15.69 -4.78
N LEU A 316 -6.39 -16.95 -4.40
CA LEU A 316 -6.83 -17.42 -3.08
C LEU A 316 -5.97 -16.83 -1.95
N ILE A 317 -4.64 -16.81 -2.09
CA ILE A 317 -3.74 -16.17 -1.13
C ILE A 317 -4.12 -14.69 -0.93
N GLY A 318 -4.39 -13.99 -2.03
CA GLY A 318 -4.85 -12.60 -2.00
C GLY A 318 -6.20 -12.46 -1.28
N PHE A 319 -7.17 -13.27 -1.63
CA PHE A 319 -8.51 -13.24 -1.06
C PHE A 319 -8.49 -13.42 0.47
N PHE A 320 -7.80 -14.45 0.96
CA PHE A 320 -7.69 -14.69 2.40
C PHE A 320 -6.88 -13.61 3.09
N SER A 321 -5.81 -13.11 2.47
CA SER A 321 -5.06 -11.96 3.02
C SER A 321 -5.93 -10.71 3.13
N GLY A 322 -6.81 -10.49 2.16
CA GLY A 322 -7.77 -9.37 2.14
C GLY A 322 -8.81 -9.45 3.27
N ILE A 323 -9.33 -10.65 3.56
CA ILE A 323 -10.32 -10.87 4.66
C ILE A 323 -9.78 -10.35 6.01
N ALA A 324 -8.49 -10.47 6.25
CA ALA A 324 -7.87 -10.01 7.50
C ALA A 324 -7.87 -8.48 7.66
N GLY A 325 -7.93 -7.71 6.57
CA GLY A 325 -7.74 -6.25 6.57
C GLY A 325 -8.68 -5.50 7.53
N PRO A 326 -10.00 -5.57 7.38
CA PRO A 326 -10.94 -4.84 8.25
C PRO A 326 -10.84 -5.22 9.73
N SER A 327 -10.66 -6.51 10.04
CA SER A 327 -10.48 -6.99 11.42
C SER A 327 -9.18 -6.44 12.03
N ARG A 328 -8.09 -6.37 11.25
CA ARG A 328 -6.84 -5.73 11.63
C ARG A 328 -7.05 -4.27 12.05
N ASP A 329 -7.75 -3.48 11.24
CA ASP A 329 -7.95 -2.05 11.50
C ASP A 329 -8.80 -1.84 12.77
N LEU A 330 -9.79 -2.70 13.01
CA LEU A 330 -10.59 -2.70 14.24
C LEU A 330 -9.74 -3.06 15.49
N MET A 331 -8.77 -3.96 15.37
CA MET A 331 -7.83 -4.30 16.44
C MET A 331 -6.96 -3.09 16.82
N ILE A 332 -6.42 -2.34 15.83
CA ILE A 332 -5.63 -1.13 16.08
C ILE A 332 -6.48 -0.09 16.80
N ARG A 333 -7.70 0.13 16.33
CA ARG A 333 -8.64 1.06 16.96
C ARG A 333 -8.92 0.68 18.41
N ALA A 334 -9.06 -0.61 18.72
CA ALA A 334 -9.28 -1.09 20.08
C ALA A 334 -8.03 -0.96 20.96
N ALA A 335 -6.83 -1.04 20.40
CA ALA A 335 -5.56 -0.92 21.11
C ALA A 335 -5.14 0.55 21.34
N ALA A 336 -5.73 1.52 20.61
CA ALA A 336 -5.34 2.92 20.67
C ALA A 336 -6.06 3.64 21.83
N PRO A 337 -5.34 4.41 22.70
CA PRO A 337 -5.96 5.30 23.67
C PRO A 337 -6.81 6.37 22.99
N LYS A 338 -7.96 6.72 23.59
CA LYS A 338 -8.94 7.66 23.02
C LYS A 338 -8.37 9.03 22.62
N ASN A 339 -7.34 9.51 23.33
CA ASN A 339 -6.69 10.82 23.10
C ASN A 339 -5.43 10.75 22.24
N ALA A 340 -5.01 9.58 21.78
CA ALA A 340 -3.78 9.39 21.00
C ALA A 340 -3.98 8.62 19.69
N THR A 341 -5.24 8.42 19.27
CA THR A 341 -5.60 7.58 18.12
C THR A 341 -4.80 7.94 16.87
N GLY A 342 -4.73 9.21 16.48
CA GLY A 342 -3.98 9.63 15.27
C GLY A 342 -2.48 9.34 15.36
N ARG A 343 -1.87 9.55 16.54
CA ARG A 343 -0.44 9.26 16.77
C ARG A 343 -0.14 7.77 16.77
N VAL A 344 -1.02 6.96 17.34
CA VAL A 344 -0.90 5.48 17.30
C VAL A 344 -0.99 4.98 15.87
N TYR A 345 -1.94 5.48 15.09
CA TYR A 345 -2.03 5.14 13.66
C TYR A 345 -0.74 5.51 12.92
N GLY A 346 -0.17 6.70 13.17
CA GLY A 346 1.09 7.12 12.54
C GLY A 346 2.23 6.14 12.82
N VAL A 347 2.44 5.74 14.09
CA VAL A 347 3.48 4.76 14.45
C VAL A 347 3.18 3.37 13.87
N VAL A 348 1.95 2.91 13.97
CA VAL A 348 1.57 1.57 13.47
C VAL A 348 1.74 1.48 11.95
N TYR A 349 1.32 2.50 11.20
CA TYR A 349 1.47 2.52 9.74
C TYR A 349 2.92 2.70 9.28
N SER A 350 3.81 3.30 10.09
CA SER A 350 5.24 3.29 9.76
C SER A 350 5.85 1.89 9.71
N GLY A 351 5.21 0.90 10.36
CA GLY A 351 5.52 -0.51 10.20
C GLY A 351 5.31 -1.00 8.75
N LEU A 352 4.25 -0.50 8.08
CA LEU A 352 3.99 -0.83 6.67
C LEU A 352 5.14 -0.35 5.78
N ASP A 353 5.51 0.94 5.87
CA ASP A 353 6.59 1.53 5.06
C ASP A 353 7.94 0.85 5.34
N SER A 354 8.23 0.57 6.62
CA SER A 354 9.45 -0.15 7.03
C SER A 354 9.50 -1.56 6.45
N GLY A 355 8.37 -2.31 6.47
CA GLY A 355 8.30 -3.65 5.90
C GLY A 355 8.45 -3.64 4.38
N LEU A 356 7.83 -2.71 3.69
CA LEU A 356 7.97 -2.54 2.24
C LEU A 356 9.37 -2.04 1.83
N SER A 357 10.11 -1.38 2.74
CA SER A 357 11.51 -1.01 2.49
C SER A 357 12.46 -2.21 2.58
N ILE A 358 12.23 -3.09 3.55
CA ILE A 358 13.14 -4.19 3.90
C ILE A 358 12.77 -5.48 3.17
N GLY A 359 11.46 -5.76 3.01
CA GLY A 359 10.97 -7.00 2.41
C GLY A 359 11.60 -7.31 1.06
N PRO A 360 11.57 -6.40 0.08
CA PRO A 360 12.16 -6.63 -1.22
C PRO A 360 13.65 -7.01 -1.16
N LEU A 361 14.44 -6.47 -0.22
CA LEU A 361 15.86 -6.82 -0.05
C LEU A 361 16.02 -8.27 0.38
N ILE A 362 15.25 -8.72 1.40
CA ILE A 362 15.29 -10.10 1.88
C ILE A 362 15.00 -11.07 0.72
N PHE A 363 13.95 -10.82 -0.02
CA PHE A 363 13.55 -11.67 -1.14
C PHE A 363 14.48 -11.53 -2.35
N GLY A 364 15.11 -10.36 -2.55
CA GLY A 364 16.14 -10.15 -3.54
C GLY A 364 17.36 -11.07 -3.33
N PHE A 365 17.84 -11.17 -2.10
CA PHE A 365 18.92 -12.10 -1.73
C PHE A 365 18.53 -13.57 -1.97
N MET A 366 17.27 -13.96 -1.68
CA MET A 366 16.78 -15.31 -1.98
C MET A 366 16.77 -15.59 -3.49
N MET A 367 16.38 -14.61 -4.28
CA MET A 367 16.37 -14.70 -5.75
C MET A 367 17.79 -14.76 -6.34
N ASP A 368 18.75 -14.02 -5.77
CA ASP A 368 20.17 -14.07 -6.16
C ASP A 368 20.81 -15.43 -5.80
N ALA A 369 20.41 -16.02 -4.68
CA ALA A 369 20.80 -17.39 -4.31
C ALA A 369 20.14 -18.48 -5.17
N ASN A 370 19.39 -18.09 -6.23
CA ASN A 370 18.63 -18.99 -7.11
C ASN A 370 17.62 -19.88 -6.37
N GLN A 371 16.98 -19.33 -5.34
CA GLN A 371 16.00 -20.00 -4.49
C GLN A 371 14.60 -19.35 -4.63
N PRO A 372 13.95 -19.36 -5.82
CA PRO A 372 12.69 -18.65 -6.03
C PRO A 372 11.54 -19.19 -5.17
N ALA A 373 11.54 -20.46 -4.78
CA ALA A 373 10.55 -21.05 -3.89
C ALA A 373 10.54 -20.39 -2.49
N TRP A 374 11.72 -19.94 -2.03
CA TRP A 374 11.84 -19.28 -0.73
C TRP A 374 11.12 -17.93 -0.66
N VAL A 375 10.79 -17.32 -1.81
CA VAL A 375 9.92 -16.15 -1.84
C VAL A 375 8.57 -16.49 -1.20
N PHE A 376 7.93 -17.59 -1.62
CA PHE A 376 6.62 -18.01 -1.08
C PHE A 376 6.74 -18.61 0.32
N VAL A 377 7.82 -19.32 0.63
CA VAL A 377 8.11 -19.79 1.99
C VAL A 377 8.28 -18.61 2.96
N GLY A 378 9.06 -17.59 2.59
CA GLY A 378 9.23 -16.38 3.39
C GLY A 378 7.93 -15.62 3.61
N ILE A 379 7.08 -15.50 2.58
CA ILE A 379 5.73 -14.93 2.70
C ILE A 379 4.92 -15.68 3.77
N ALA A 380 4.93 -17.02 3.73
CA ALA A 380 4.23 -17.85 4.71
C ALA A 380 4.78 -17.66 6.12
N ILE A 381 6.10 -17.62 6.28
CA ILE A 381 6.76 -17.39 7.58
C ILE A 381 6.34 -16.04 8.16
N PHE A 382 6.41 -14.94 7.38
CA PHE A 382 6.02 -13.63 7.86
C PHE A 382 4.53 -13.54 8.19
N GLN A 383 3.66 -14.23 7.45
CA GLN A 383 2.23 -14.31 7.77
C GLN A 383 2.00 -15.09 9.07
N PHE A 384 2.69 -16.21 9.31
CA PHE A 384 2.60 -16.94 10.59
C PHE A 384 3.12 -16.11 11.77
N MET A 385 4.22 -15.38 11.60
CA MET A 385 4.72 -14.46 12.62
C MET A 385 3.71 -13.33 12.90
N ALA A 386 3.05 -12.81 11.88
CA ALA A 386 2.01 -11.80 12.04
C ALA A 386 0.79 -12.32 12.84
N ILE A 387 0.42 -13.60 12.68
CA ILE A 387 -0.63 -14.22 13.49
C ILE A 387 -0.27 -14.16 14.99
N ALA A 388 0.98 -14.47 15.36
CA ALA A 388 1.41 -14.43 16.76
C ALA A 388 1.24 -13.01 17.37
N THR A 389 1.59 -11.96 16.59
CA THR A 389 1.39 -10.57 17.03
C THR A 389 -0.10 -10.21 17.15
N ALA A 390 -0.95 -10.64 16.22
CA ALA A 390 -2.39 -10.39 16.23
C ALA A 390 -3.07 -11.04 17.46
N VAL A 391 -2.75 -12.30 17.74
CA VAL A 391 -3.29 -13.02 18.90
C VAL A 391 -2.84 -12.35 20.21
N GLY A 392 -1.59 -11.87 20.28
CA GLY A 392 -1.09 -11.12 21.42
C GLY A 392 -1.83 -9.81 21.66
N VAL A 393 -2.15 -9.04 20.61
CA VAL A 393 -2.98 -7.82 20.72
C VAL A 393 -4.36 -8.17 21.26
N GLY A 394 -5.02 -9.19 20.72
CA GLY A 394 -6.35 -9.64 21.17
C GLY A 394 -6.35 -10.08 22.65
N GLY A 395 -5.31 -10.77 23.08
CA GLY A 395 -5.12 -11.19 24.50
C GLY A 395 -5.00 -9.99 25.43
N ASN A 396 -4.12 -9.04 25.11
CA ASN A 396 -3.89 -7.84 25.91
C ASN A 396 -5.14 -6.96 26.02
N THR A 397 -5.89 -6.80 24.93
CA THR A 397 -7.13 -6.01 24.91
C THR A 397 -8.21 -6.64 25.80
N ARG A 398 -8.38 -7.98 25.75
CA ARG A 398 -9.31 -8.69 26.63
C ARG A 398 -8.91 -8.59 28.10
N ALA A 399 -7.63 -8.75 28.42
CA ALA A 399 -7.12 -8.61 29.78
C ALA A 399 -7.34 -7.19 30.34
N ALA A 400 -7.20 -6.14 29.52
CA ALA A 400 -7.46 -4.77 29.93
C ALA A 400 -8.96 -4.52 30.18
N GLN A 401 -9.85 -5.07 29.37
CA GLN A 401 -11.30 -4.97 29.54
C GLN A 401 -11.79 -5.67 30.81
N LEU A 402 -11.20 -6.83 31.17
CA LEU A 402 -11.54 -7.55 32.43
C LEU A 402 -11.06 -6.81 33.67
N LYS A 403 -10.01 -5.99 33.58
CA LYS A 403 -9.53 -5.16 34.73
C LYS A 403 -10.35 -3.89 34.92
N SER A 404 -11.12 -3.46 33.91
CA SER A 404 -11.93 -2.24 33.95
C SER A 404 -13.42 -2.51 34.21
N ALA A 405 -13.85 -3.77 34.21
CA ALA A 405 -15.18 -4.26 34.59
C ALA A 405 -15.22 -4.73 36.03
#